data_5d60f6b009ff3408c3cb51f15b38cefb
#
_entry.id   5d60f6b009ff3408c3cb51f15b38cefb
#
_cell.length_a   1.000
_cell.length_b   1.000
_cell.length_c   1.000
_cell.angle_alpha   90.00
_cell.angle_beta   90.00
_cell.angle_gamma   90.00
#
_symmetry.space_group_name_H-M   'P 1'
#
loop_
_entity.id
_entity.type
_entity.pdbx_description
1 polymer ?
#
loop_
_entity_poly.entity_id
_entity_poly.type
_entity_poly.pdbx_seq_one_letter_code
_entity_poly.pdbx_strand_id
1 'polypeptide(L)'
;LILLPEIGLTSQFEQKFQEYFGFKSAVWHSGISKKKKELIWSGVSNGKIKIIIGARSSLFLPFKKLGMIIVDEEHDQSFKQDEGITYNARDMAISRASFENIPINLITAVPSIETFENIKKGKYEVSRLSERYRNASLPNYEIINLNNTKLEKQSWLSAKVIEKVNLHLEKKDQVLFFLNRRGFSPNALCNKCFSSFTCPNCTINLVYHKNKN
;
A
#
# COMPACT_ATOMS: atom_id res chain seq x y z
N LEU A 1 10.68 8.44 -14.32
CA LEU A 1 10.22 8.60 -12.95
C LEU A 1 9.56 7.31 -12.48
N ILE A 2 9.98 6.80 -11.34
CA ILE A 2 9.35 5.63 -10.67
C ILE A 2 8.75 6.14 -9.36
N LEU A 3 7.45 6.04 -9.23
CA LEU A 3 6.70 6.36 -8.01
C LEU A 3 6.49 5.06 -7.22
N LEU A 4 6.90 5.07 -5.95
CA LEU A 4 6.67 3.99 -5.00
C LEU A 4 5.86 4.51 -3.81
N PRO A 5 5.05 3.66 -3.15
CA PRO A 5 4.57 3.95 -1.80
C PRO A 5 5.73 4.27 -0.86
N GLU A 6 5.51 5.11 0.15
CA GLU A 6 6.59 5.46 1.10
C GLU A 6 7.27 4.24 1.72
N ILE A 7 6.51 3.17 1.97
CA ILE A 7 6.99 1.88 2.49
C ILE A 7 7.88 1.14 1.46
N GLY A 8 7.66 1.38 0.17
CA GLY A 8 8.42 0.75 -0.92
C GLY A 8 9.82 1.32 -1.14
N LEU A 9 10.12 2.51 -0.58
CA LEU A 9 11.43 3.18 -0.67
C LEU A 9 12.45 2.56 0.29
N THR A 10 12.72 1.26 0.14
CA THR A 10 13.65 0.52 0.99
C THR A 10 15.04 0.45 0.38
N SER A 11 16.06 0.31 1.24
CA SER A 11 17.44 0.05 0.80
C SER A 11 17.56 -1.20 -0.07
N GLN A 12 16.70 -2.19 0.15
CA GLN A 12 16.65 -3.40 -0.67
C GLN A 12 16.19 -3.12 -2.11
N PHE A 13 15.24 -2.22 -2.30
CA PHE A 13 14.81 -1.83 -3.65
C PHE A 13 15.92 -1.09 -4.38
N GLU A 14 16.60 -0.15 -3.71
CA GLU A 14 17.73 0.58 -4.28
C GLU A 14 18.88 -0.37 -4.66
N GLN A 15 19.18 -1.36 -3.82
CA GLN A 15 20.21 -2.36 -4.09
C GLN A 15 19.85 -3.21 -5.31
N LYS A 16 18.63 -3.77 -5.37
CA LYS A 16 18.16 -4.56 -6.53
C LYS A 16 18.17 -3.74 -7.81
N PHE A 17 17.75 -2.47 -7.72
CA PHE A 17 17.80 -1.56 -8.86
C PHE A 17 19.24 -1.39 -9.36
N GLN A 18 20.20 -1.16 -8.46
CA GLN A 18 21.62 -1.02 -8.81
C GLN A 18 22.19 -2.31 -9.38
N GLU A 19 21.85 -3.47 -8.83
CA GLU A 19 22.28 -4.77 -9.34
C GLU A 19 21.78 -5.02 -10.75
N TYR A 20 20.53 -4.64 -11.04
CA TYR A 20 19.90 -4.88 -12.34
C TYR A 20 20.38 -3.90 -13.43
N PHE A 21 20.47 -2.61 -13.09
CA PHE A 21 20.79 -1.55 -14.05
C PHE A 21 22.26 -1.12 -14.08
N GLY A 22 23.08 -1.57 -13.12
CA GLY A 22 24.51 -1.23 -13.05
C GLY A 22 24.83 0.17 -12.54
N PHE A 23 23.84 0.96 -12.14
CA PHE A 23 24.03 2.31 -11.58
C PHE A 23 23.01 2.64 -10.50
N LYS A 24 23.34 3.65 -9.67
CA LYS A 24 22.43 4.11 -8.61
C LYS A 24 21.43 5.10 -9.15
N SER A 25 20.15 4.91 -8.80
CA SER A 25 19.12 5.91 -9.00
C SER A 25 19.24 7.05 -7.99
N ALA A 26 18.70 8.21 -8.30
CA ALA A 26 18.48 9.23 -7.28
C ALA A 26 17.13 8.97 -6.58
N VAL A 27 17.14 9.06 -5.25
CA VAL A 27 15.95 8.76 -4.42
C VAL A 27 15.41 10.06 -3.84
N TRP A 28 14.07 10.26 -3.97
CA TRP A 28 13.37 11.45 -3.52
C TRP A 28 12.24 11.12 -2.56
N HIS A 29 12.37 11.56 -1.30
CA HIS A 29 11.33 11.44 -0.28
C HIS A 29 11.45 12.54 0.79
N SER A 30 10.54 12.59 1.74
CA SER A 30 10.50 13.62 2.81
C SER A 30 11.76 13.62 3.67
N GLY A 31 12.32 12.45 3.97
CA GLY A 31 13.43 12.25 4.90
C GLY A 31 14.83 12.58 4.37
N ILE A 32 15.02 12.96 3.10
CA ILE A 32 16.34 13.36 2.60
C ILE A 32 16.69 14.79 3.00
N SER A 33 17.96 15.06 3.25
CA SER A 33 18.45 16.39 3.66
C SER A 33 18.17 17.47 2.61
N LYS A 34 18.04 18.73 3.05
CA LYS A 34 17.82 19.89 2.18
C LYS A 34 18.89 19.98 1.08
N LYS A 35 20.16 19.82 1.44
CA LYS A 35 21.28 19.84 0.48
C LYS A 35 21.13 18.75 -0.60
N LYS A 36 20.72 17.54 -0.21
CA LYS A 36 20.48 16.45 -1.17
C LYS A 36 19.29 16.75 -2.08
N LYS A 37 18.22 17.37 -1.55
CA LYS A 37 17.06 17.84 -2.34
C LYS A 37 17.49 18.85 -3.41
N GLU A 38 18.30 19.85 -3.05
CA GLU A 38 18.78 20.86 -3.97
C GLU A 38 19.65 20.26 -5.10
N LEU A 39 20.54 19.32 -4.76
CA LEU A 39 21.36 18.61 -5.74
C LEU A 39 20.52 17.79 -6.73
N ILE A 40 19.51 17.04 -6.21
CA ILE A 40 18.61 16.25 -7.05
C ILE A 40 17.76 17.18 -7.93
N TRP A 41 17.18 18.23 -7.36
CA TRP A 41 16.40 19.20 -8.10
C TRP A 41 17.18 19.81 -9.27
N SER A 42 18.39 20.30 -9.00
CA SER A 42 19.29 20.83 -10.05
C SER A 42 19.67 19.75 -11.07
N GLY A 43 19.99 18.54 -10.60
CA GLY A 43 20.36 17.43 -11.48
C GLY A 43 19.24 16.99 -12.43
N VAL A 44 17.99 17.04 -11.94
CA VAL A 44 16.79 16.74 -12.75
C VAL A 44 16.51 17.85 -13.76
N SER A 45 16.53 19.11 -13.30
CA SER A 45 16.21 20.28 -14.15
C SER A 45 17.21 20.47 -15.30
N ASN A 46 18.48 20.14 -15.09
CA ASN A 46 19.48 20.21 -16.15
C ASN A 46 19.66 18.90 -16.95
N GLY A 47 18.90 17.84 -16.58
CA GLY A 47 18.89 16.55 -17.27
C GLY A 47 20.08 15.64 -16.99
N LYS A 48 20.89 15.92 -15.96
CA LYS A 48 22.00 15.07 -15.54
C LYS A 48 21.50 13.79 -14.83
N ILE A 49 20.43 13.90 -14.04
CA ILE A 49 19.80 12.75 -13.39
C ILE A 49 18.74 12.20 -14.36
N LYS A 50 18.91 10.94 -14.72
CA LYS A 50 18.05 10.25 -15.71
C LYS A 50 16.92 9.47 -15.06
N ILE A 51 17.14 8.93 -13.86
CA ILE A 51 16.16 8.09 -13.15
C ILE A 51 15.99 8.60 -11.73
N ILE A 52 14.75 8.85 -11.39
CA ILE A 52 14.29 9.18 -10.03
C ILE A 52 13.38 8.07 -9.54
N ILE A 53 13.65 7.59 -8.34
CA ILE A 53 12.74 6.74 -7.57
C ILE A 53 12.27 7.57 -6.40
N GLY A 54 10.96 7.68 -6.21
CA GLY A 54 10.48 8.55 -5.15
C GLY A 54 9.04 8.35 -4.72
N ALA A 55 8.70 9.00 -3.60
CA ALA A 55 7.33 9.13 -3.11
C ALA A 55 6.55 10.18 -3.92
N ARG A 56 5.28 10.38 -3.57
CA ARG A 56 4.34 11.34 -4.22
C ARG A 56 4.95 12.64 -4.68
N SER A 57 5.75 13.28 -3.81
CA SER A 57 6.33 14.61 -4.08
C SER A 57 7.35 14.63 -5.22
N SER A 58 7.91 13.48 -5.61
CA SER A 58 8.82 13.40 -6.75
C SER A 58 8.13 13.66 -8.08
N LEU A 59 6.81 13.54 -8.12
CA LEU A 59 6.01 13.85 -9.29
C LEU A 59 6.17 15.32 -9.74
N PHE A 60 6.46 16.23 -8.81
CA PHE A 60 6.55 17.68 -9.09
C PHE A 60 7.97 18.15 -9.39
N LEU A 61 8.93 17.25 -9.53
CA LEU A 61 10.29 17.62 -9.93
C LEU A 61 10.32 18.20 -11.37
N PRO A 62 11.20 19.20 -11.62
CA PRO A 62 11.30 19.89 -12.89
C PRO A 62 12.11 19.09 -13.91
N PHE A 63 11.58 17.98 -14.39
CA PHE A 63 12.28 17.19 -15.41
C PHE A 63 12.47 17.97 -16.69
N LYS A 64 13.70 18.06 -17.15
CA LYS A 64 14.01 18.70 -18.45
C LYS A 64 13.35 17.99 -19.63
N LYS A 65 13.29 16.64 -19.57
CA LYS A 65 12.65 15.79 -20.57
C LYS A 65 12.28 14.48 -19.88
N LEU A 66 11.06 14.42 -19.37
CA LEU A 66 10.52 13.17 -18.82
C LEU A 66 10.15 12.24 -19.96
N GLY A 67 10.56 11.00 -19.91
CA GLY A 67 10.31 10.02 -20.98
C GLY A 67 9.31 8.93 -20.61
N MET A 68 9.13 8.68 -19.30
CA MET A 68 8.22 7.64 -18.81
C MET A 68 7.92 7.86 -17.33
N ILE A 69 6.72 7.48 -16.92
CA ILE A 69 6.32 7.38 -15.51
C ILE A 69 5.94 5.93 -15.21
N ILE A 70 6.39 5.41 -14.08
CA ILE A 70 5.99 4.12 -13.54
C ILE A 70 5.41 4.38 -12.15
N VAL A 71 4.22 3.85 -11.88
CA VAL A 71 3.56 3.90 -10.57
C VAL A 71 3.41 2.47 -10.08
N ASP A 72 4.19 2.10 -9.09
CA ASP A 72 4.12 0.77 -8.48
C ASP A 72 3.13 0.77 -7.32
N GLU A 73 2.40 -0.34 -7.14
CA GLU A 73 1.30 -0.47 -6.18
C GLU A 73 0.28 0.68 -6.30
N GLU A 74 -0.21 0.92 -7.53
CA GLU A 74 -1.04 2.09 -7.88
C GLU A 74 -2.29 2.26 -6.98
N HIS A 75 -2.72 1.18 -6.35
CA HIS A 75 -3.87 1.13 -5.44
C HIS A 75 -3.54 1.64 -4.03
N ASP A 76 -2.26 1.86 -3.69
CA ASP A 76 -1.85 2.19 -2.33
C ASP A 76 -2.38 3.56 -1.90
N GLN A 77 -2.95 3.61 -0.69
CA GLN A 77 -3.53 4.82 -0.12
C GLN A 77 -2.49 5.93 0.15
N SER A 78 -1.20 5.58 0.24
CA SER A 78 -0.14 6.56 0.45
C SER A 78 0.03 7.54 -0.72
N PHE A 79 -0.51 7.22 -1.91
CA PHE A 79 -0.55 8.16 -3.02
C PHE A 79 -1.55 9.29 -2.83
N LYS A 80 -2.51 9.14 -1.92
CA LYS A 80 -3.46 10.17 -1.58
C LYS A 80 -2.88 11.11 -0.52
N GLN A 81 -2.92 12.41 -0.76
CA GLN A 81 -2.60 13.45 0.20
C GLN A 81 -3.89 14.08 0.70
N ASP A 82 -4.15 13.98 2.00
CA ASP A 82 -5.36 14.52 2.63
C ASP A 82 -5.07 15.82 3.42
N GLU A 83 -3.79 16.12 3.71
CA GLU A 83 -3.39 17.32 4.44
C GLU A 83 -2.95 18.43 3.49
N GLY A 84 -3.41 19.64 3.74
CA GLY A 84 -3.11 20.81 2.91
C GLY A 84 -3.80 20.76 1.54
N ILE A 85 -3.02 20.77 0.47
CA ILE A 85 -3.55 20.58 -0.89
C ILE A 85 -3.84 19.10 -1.09
N THR A 86 -5.11 18.77 -1.26
CA THR A 86 -5.56 17.39 -1.48
C THR A 86 -5.35 16.98 -2.93
N TYR A 87 -4.69 15.86 -3.16
CA TYR A 87 -4.50 15.26 -4.49
C TYR A 87 -4.19 13.76 -4.38
N ASN A 88 -4.40 13.05 -5.47
CA ASN A 88 -3.91 11.68 -5.63
C ASN A 88 -2.73 11.67 -6.62
N ALA A 89 -1.55 11.25 -6.18
CA ALA A 89 -0.34 11.29 -6.99
C ALA A 89 -0.42 10.33 -8.20
N ARG A 90 -1.14 9.20 -8.10
CA ARG A 90 -1.42 8.33 -9.24
C ARG A 90 -2.19 9.10 -10.34
N ASP A 91 -3.28 9.77 -9.98
CA ASP A 91 -4.13 10.47 -10.93
C ASP A 91 -3.41 11.68 -11.54
N MET A 92 -2.61 12.37 -10.72
CA MET A 92 -1.74 13.45 -11.20
C MET A 92 -0.64 12.94 -12.12
N ALA A 93 -0.11 11.74 -11.88
CA ALA A 93 0.89 11.11 -12.76
C ALA A 93 0.28 10.76 -14.13
N ILE A 94 -0.95 10.25 -14.15
CA ILE A 94 -1.69 9.97 -15.38
C ILE A 94 -1.92 11.28 -16.16
N SER A 95 -2.38 12.31 -15.48
CA SER A 95 -2.59 13.63 -16.08
C SER A 95 -1.28 14.21 -16.65
N ARG A 96 -0.20 14.14 -15.88
CA ARG A 96 1.13 14.59 -16.33
C ARG A 96 1.60 13.82 -17.56
N ALA A 97 1.49 12.50 -17.55
CA ALA A 97 1.89 11.68 -18.69
C ALA A 97 1.10 12.04 -19.96
N SER A 98 -0.20 12.30 -19.81
CA SER A 98 -1.05 12.75 -20.91
C SER A 98 -0.63 14.12 -21.43
N PHE A 99 -0.36 15.10 -20.57
CA PHE A 99 0.08 16.45 -21.00
C PHE A 99 1.46 16.44 -21.65
N GLU A 100 2.39 15.63 -21.16
CA GLU A 100 3.74 15.51 -21.72
C GLU A 100 3.82 14.52 -22.89
N ASN A 101 2.71 13.85 -23.22
CA ASN A 101 2.60 12.81 -24.26
C ASN A 101 3.64 11.72 -24.12
N ILE A 102 3.77 11.15 -22.91
CA ILE A 102 4.71 10.11 -22.54
C ILE A 102 3.97 8.87 -22.00
N PRO A 103 4.55 7.67 -22.11
CA PRO A 103 3.96 6.48 -21.56
C PRO A 103 3.95 6.50 -20.02
N ILE A 104 2.90 5.91 -19.46
CA ILE A 104 2.78 5.62 -18.03
C ILE A 104 2.40 4.16 -17.83
N ASN A 105 3.06 3.50 -16.88
CA ASN A 105 2.72 2.16 -16.42
C ASN A 105 2.21 2.21 -14.99
N LEU A 106 1.01 1.69 -14.79
CA LEU A 106 0.42 1.44 -13.47
C LEU A 106 0.62 -0.03 -13.13
N ILE A 107 1.34 -0.32 -12.07
CA ILE A 107 1.68 -1.69 -11.65
C ILE A 107 0.95 -2.00 -10.36
N THR A 108 0.30 -3.15 -10.30
CA THR A 108 -0.44 -3.58 -9.11
C THR A 108 -0.77 -5.07 -9.17
N ALA A 109 -0.86 -5.70 -8.00
CA ALA A 109 -1.43 -7.04 -7.86
C ALA A 109 -2.97 -7.00 -7.82
N VAL A 110 -3.55 -5.90 -7.31
CA VAL A 110 -4.99 -5.69 -7.19
C VAL A 110 -5.30 -4.26 -7.63
N PRO A 111 -5.83 -4.04 -8.83
CA PRO A 111 -6.09 -2.69 -9.31
C PRO A 111 -7.11 -1.95 -8.42
N SER A 112 -6.94 -0.64 -8.29
CA SER A 112 -7.96 0.22 -7.70
C SER A 112 -9.26 0.17 -8.51
N ILE A 113 -10.38 0.54 -7.89
CA ILE A 113 -11.69 0.53 -8.55
C ILE A 113 -11.67 1.44 -9.79
N GLU A 114 -11.04 2.60 -9.68
CA GLU A 114 -10.89 3.56 -10.78
C GLU A 114 -10.09 2.99 -11.95
N THR A 115 -8.96 2.36 -11.65
CA THR A 115 -8.13 1.69 -12.66
C THR A 115 -8.88 0.54 -13.30
N PHE A 116 -9.56 -0.30 -12.52
CA PHE A 116 -10.38 -1.40 -13.01
C PHE A 116 -11.49 -0.91 -13.96
N GLU A 117 -12.22 0.14 -13.61
CA GLU A 117 -13.25 0.73 -14.47
C GLU A 117 -12.68 1.34 -15.75
N ASN A 118 -11.50 1.96 -15.70
CA ASN A 118 -10.84 2.49 -16.90
C ASN A 118 -10.37 1.36 -17.84
N ILE A 119 -9.90 0.24 -17.29
CA ILE A 119 -9.59 -0.97 -18.05
C ILE A 119 -10.86 -1.50 -18.74
N LYS A 120 -11.95 -1.66 -17.99
CA LYS A 120 -13.23 -2.15 -18.51
C LYS A 120 -13.80 -1.27 -19.62
N LYS A 121 -13.58 0.04 -19.55
CA LYS A 121 -13.96 1.03 -20.57
C LYS A 121 -13.00 1.09 -21.76
N GLY A 122 -11.95 0.25 -21.79
CA GLY A 122 -10.95 0.23 -22.87
C GLY A 122 -10.03 1.45 -22.91
N LYS A 123 -9.94 2.23 -21.83
CA LYS A 123 -9.05 3.40 -21.76
C LYS A 123 -7.60 3.03 -21.48
N TYR A 124 -7.35 1.89 -20.85
CA TYR A 124 -6.03 1.40 -20.52
C TYR A 124 -5.80 0.04 -21.16
N GLU A 125 -4.61 -0.13 -21.71
CA GLU A 125 -4.12 -1.45 -22.12
C GLU A 125 -3.67 -2.24 -20.89
N VAL A 126 -3.85 -3.57 -20.92
CA VAL A 126 -3.55 -4.44 -19.79
C VAL A 126 -2.56 -5.51 -20.17
N SER A 127 -1.44 -5.56 -19.50
CA SER A 127 -0.51 -6.67 -19.51
C SER A 127 -0.66 -7.47 -18.21
N ARG A 128 -0.90 -8.77 -18.31
CA ARG A 128 -1.07 -9.66 -17.15
C ARG A 128 0.11 -10.57 -16.98
N LEU A 129 0.72 -10.53 -15.81
CA LEU A 129 1.72 -11.49 -15.36
C LEU A 129 0.98 -12.63 -14.64
N SER A 130 0.68 -13.71 -15.37
CA SER A 130 -0.10 -14.84 -14.85
C SER A 130 0.71 -15.80 -13.97
N GLU A 131 2.02 -15.84 -14.17
CA GLU A 131 2.91 -16.74 -13.45
C GLU A 131 3.52 -16.06 -12.22
N ARG A 132 3.59 -16.80 -11.13
CA ARG A 132 4.27 -16.33 -9.92
C ARG A 132 5.77 -16.50 -10.07
N TYR A 133 6.51 -15.54 -9.51
CA TYR A 133 7.97 -15.61 -9.50
C TYR A 133 8.44 -16.95 -8.89
N ARG A 134 9.32 -17.65 -9.61
CA ARG A 134 9.85 -18.98 -9.25
C ARG A 134 8.77 -20.06 -9.03
N ASN A 135 7.65 -19.99 -9.73
CA ASN A 135 6.54 -20.95 -9.61
C ASN A 135 6.03 -21.11 -8.15
N ALA A 136 6.05 -20.04 -7.38
CA ALA A 136 5.60 -20.05 -5.99
C ALA A 136 4.12 -20.44 -5.91
N SER A 137 3.80 -21.43 -5.07
CA SER A 137 2.43 -21.86 -4.80
C SER A 137 1.71 -20.85 -3.88
N LEU A 138 0.39 -20.83 -3.97
CA LEU A 138 -0.44 -20.11 -3.00
C LEU A 138 -0.35 -20.82 -1.64
N PRO A 139 -0.38 -20.06 -0.54
CA PRO A 139 -0.49 -20.66 0.79
C PRO A 139 -1.83 -21.38 0.93
N ASN A 140 -1.86 -22.44 1.72
CA ASN A 140 -3.11 -23.04 2.14
C ASN A 140 -3.83 -22.07 3.08
N TYR A 141 -5.13 -21.88 2.88
CA TYR A 141 -5.93 -21.04 3.77
C TYR A 141 -7.12 -21.81 4.30
N GLU A 142 -7.55 -21.46 5.49
CA GLU A 142 -8.73 -21.99 6.15
C GLU A 142 -9.56 -20.85 6.73
N ILE A 143 -10.86 -20.89 6.48
CA ILE A 143 -11.81 -19.93 7.03
C ILE A 143 -12.46 -20.54 8.27
N ILE A 144 -12.32 -19.87 9.41
CA ILE A 144 -12.96 -20.26 10.67
C ILE A 144 -14.12 -19.32 10.91
N ASN A 145 -15.36 -19.85 10.82
CA ASN A 145 -16.56 -19.07 11.09
C ASN A 145 -16.79 -18.97 12.61
N LEU A 146 -16.59 -17.78 13.15
CA LEU A 146 -16.75 -17.52 14.59
C LEU A 146 -18.22 -17.59 15.07
N ASN A 147 -19.20 -17.48 14.18
CA ASN A 147 -20.61 -17.65 14.55
C ASN A 147 -20.91 -19.10 14.97
N ASN A 148 -20.18 -20.06 14.41
CA ASN A 148 -20.33 -21.49 14.70
C ASN A 148 -19.31 -22.00 15.74
N THR A 149 -18.46 -21.12 16.25
CA THR A 149 -17.37 -21.48 17.17
C THR A 149 -17.58 -20.77 18.50
N LYS A 150 -17.73 -21.54 19.58
CA LYS A 150 -17.84 -20.98 20.93
C LYS A 150 -16.47 -20.41 21.34
N LEU A 151 -16.37 -19.09 21.46
CA LEU A 151 -15.20 -18.43 22.01
C LEU A 151 -15.26 -18.43 23.53
N GLU A 152 -14.11 -18.60 24.19
CA GLU A 152 -14.01 -18.41 25.63
C GLU A 152 -14.27 -16.94 26.00
N LYS A 153 -14.74 -16.70 27.24
CA LYS A 153 -14.98 -15.33 27.72
C LYS A 153 -13.71 -14.51 27.60
N GLN A 154 -13.82 -13.35 26.94
CA GLN A 154 -12.74 -12.40 26.67
C GLN A 154 -11.67 -12.89 25.67
N SER A 155 -11.81 -14.04 25.04
CA SER A 155 -10.95 -14.50 23.96
C SER A 155 -11.48 -14.02 22.60
N TRP A 156 -10.56 -13.67 21.72
CA TRP A 156 -10.83 -13.35 20.31
C TRP A 156 -10.26 -14.42 19.36
N LEU A 157 -9.57 -15.40 19.92
CA LEU A 157 -9.05 -16.57 19.21
C LEU A 157 -9.91 -17.79 19.52
N SER A 158 -10.24 -18.57 18.51
CA SER A 158 -10.89 -19.85 18.68
C SER A 158 -9.89 -20.92 19.15
N ALA A 159 -10.39 -21.94 19.85
CA ALA A 159 -9.55 -23.08 20.28
C ALA A 159 -8.81 -23.71 19.08
N LYS A 160 -9.44 -23.80 17.92
CA LYS A 160 -8.84 -24.33 16.70
C LYS A 160 -7.66 -23.48 16.19
N VAL A 161 -7.70 -22.16 16.35
CA VAL A 161 -6.55 -21.28 16.02
C VAL A 161 -5.41 -21.52 16.98
N ILE A 162 -5.72 -21.61 18.30
CA ILE A 162 -4.71 -21.85 19.33
C ILE A 162 -4.02 -23.20 19.11
N GLU A 163 -4.78 -24.25 18.81
CA GLU A 163 -4.23 -25.58 18.51
C GLU A 163 -3.25 -25.52 17.32
N LYS A 164 -3.65 -24.88 16.22
CA LYS A 164 -2.76 -24.72 15.03
C LYS A 164 -1.51 -23.92 15.35
N VAL A 165 -1.64 -22.86 16.13
CA VAL A 165 -0.48 -22.07 16.59
C VAL A 165 0.49 -22.95 17.37
N ASN A 166 -0.01 -23.72 18.33
CA ASN A 166 0.83 -24.60 19.14
C ASN A 166 1.54 -25.66 18.28
N LEU A 167 0.85 -26.29 17.35
CA LEU A 167 1.45 -27.25 16.42
C LEU A 167 2.62 -26.65 15.60
N HIS A 168 2.51 -25.40 15.18
CA HIS A 168 3.59 -24.73 14.45
C HIS A 168 4.73 -24.33 15.38
N LEU A 169 4.43 -23.86 16.60
CA LEU A 169 5.47 -23.52 17.59
C LEU A 169 6.26 -24.77 18.05
N GLU A 170 5.61 -25.93 18.22
CA GLU A 170 6.28 -27.19 18.50
C GLU A 170 7.25 -27.60 17.38
N LYS A 171 6.92 -27.30 16.13
CA LYS A 171 7.81 -27.50 14.96
C LYS A 171 8.91 -26.45 14.85
N LYS A 172 8.97 -25.48 15.79
CA LYS A 172 9.87 -24.32 15.75
C LYS A 172 9.61 -23.39 14.56
N ASP A 173 8.40 -23.42 13.98
CA ASP A 173 7.97 -22.48 12.97
C ASP A 173 7.64 -21.11 13.60
N GLN A 174 7.69 -20.06 12.80
CA GLN A 174 7.25 -18.74 13.20
C GLN A 174 5.76 -18.56 12.92
N VAL A 175 5.04 -17.91 13.83
CA VAL A 175 3.62 -17.61 13.68
C VAL A 175 3.42 -16.10 13.71
N LEU A 176 2.76 -15.54 12.67
CA LEU A 176 2.40 -14.15 12.59
C LEU A 176 0.89 -13.95 12.78
N PHE A 177 0.51 -13.17 13.77
CA PHE A 177 -0.86 -12.68 13.91
C PHE A 177 -1.01 -11.33 13.23
N PHE A 178 -1.83 -11.27 12.19
CA PHE A 178 -2.16 -10.02 11.54
C PHE A 178 -3.55 -9.54 11.98
N LEU A 179 -3.57 -8.48 12.79
CA LEU A 179 -4.79 -7.87 13.31
C LEU A 179 -4.94 -6.48 12.70
N ASN A 180 -5.82 -6.37 11.73
CA ASN A 180 -6.13 -5.08 11.10
C ASN A 180 -7.19 -4.31 11.90
N ARG A 181 -6.92 -4.06 13.19
CA ARG A 181 -7.80 -3.21 14.02
C ARG A 181 -7.00 -2.42 15.04
N ARG A 182 -7.44 -1.19 15.29
CA ARG A 182 -6.91 -0.35 16.37
C ARG A 182 -7.88 -0.36 17.55
N GLY A 183 -7.33 -0.34 18.77
CA GLY A 183 -8.11 -0.31 20.00
C GLY A 183 -8.67 -1.66 20.46
N PHE A 184 -9.28 -1.68 21.65
CA PHE A 184 -9.80 -2.90 22.28
C PHE A 184 -11.05 -3.43 21.58
N SER A 185 -12.03 -2.55 21.29
CA SER A 185 -13.23 -2.91 20.53
C SER A 185 -13.69 -1.72 19.70
N PRO A 186 -13.46 -1.73 18.38
CA PRO A 186 -13.88 -0.64 17.50
C PRO A 186 -15.41 -0.56 17.34
N ASN A 187 -16.14 -1.63 17.66
CA ASN A 187 -17.60 -1.67 17.62
C ASN A 187 -18.14 -2.40 18.83
N ALA A 188 -19.12 -1.81 19.50
CA ALA A 188 -19.94 -2.49 20.48
C ALA A 188 -21.15 -3.12 19.75
N LEU A 189 -21.30 -4.44 19.83
CA LEU A 189 -22.38 -5.19 19.20
C LEU A 189 -23.27 -5.86 20.24
N CYS A 190 -24.56 -5.93 19.95
CA CYS A 190 -25.48 -6.71 20.74
C CYS A 190 -25.23 -8.22 20.54
N ASN A 191 -25.04 -8.99 21.61
CA ASN A 191 -24.78 -10.43 21.54
C ASN A 191 -25.97 -11.27 21.00
N LYS A 192 -27.18 -10.70 20.94
CA LYS A 192 -28.39 -11.42 20.47
C LYS A 192 -28.69 -11.15 18.99
N CYS A 193 -28.59 -9.90 18.55
CA CYS A 193 -29.01 -9.51 17.21
C CYS A 193 -27.86 -8.92 16.36
N PHE A 194 -26.65 -8.85 16.90
CA PHE A 194 -25.47 -8.31 16.24
C PHE A 194 -25.58 -6.85 15.74
N SER A 195 -26.62 -6.13 16.15
CA SER A 195 -26.75 -4.71 15.86
C SER A 195 -25.65 -3.91 16.56
N SER A 196 -25.07 -2.95 15.87
CA SER A 196 -24.08 -2.02 16.44
C SER A 196 -24.75 -0.94 17.29
N PHE A 197 -24.11 -0.56 18.38
CA PHE A 197 -24.52 0.60 19.17
C PHE A 197 -24.00 1.86 18.49
N THR A 198 -24.94 2.70 18.06
CA THR A 198 -24.62 4.00 17.44
C THR A 198 -24.77 5.15 18.46
N CYS A 199 -24.07 6.23 18.23
CA CYS A 199 -24.21 7.43 19.03
C CYS A 199 -25.63 8.01 18.86
N PRO A 200 -26.34 8.38 19.96
CA PRO A 200 -27.68 8.97 19.85
C PRO A 200 -27.71 10.33 19.14
N ASN A 201 -26.56 11.03 19.09
CA ASN A 201 -26.45 12.36 18.51
C ASN A 201 -25.82 12.37 17.10
N CYS A 202 -25.26 11.26 16.63
CA CYS A 202 -24.66 11.12 15.29
C CYS A 202 -24.66 9.66 14.86
N THR A 203 -24.34 9.38 13.58
CA THR A 203 -24.38 8.02 13.00
C THR A 203 -23.11 7.20 13.26
N ILE A 204 -22.19 7.67 14.10
CA ILE A 204 -20.93 6.99 14.39
C ILE A 204 -21.15 5.82 15.34
N ASN A 205 -20.56 4.67 15.06
CA ASN A 205 -20.59 3.52 15.96
C ASN A 205 -19.81 3.81 17.25
N LEU A 206 -20.37 3.39 18.39
CA LEU A 206 -19.71 3.54 19.68
C LEU A 206 -18.52 2.59 19.79
N VAL A 207 -17.40 3.12 20.28
CA VAL A 207 -16.16 2.38 20.53
C VAL A 207 -16.01 2.16 22.04
N TYR A 208 -15.71 0.93 22.43
CA TYR A 208 -15.44 0.61 23.82
C TYR A 208 -13.94 0.74 24.14
N HIS A 209 -13.61 1.60 25.09
CA HIS A 209 -12.25 1.79 25.62
C HIS A 209 -12.12 1.18 27.01
N LYS A 210 -11.33 0.10 27.17
CA LYS A 210 -11.20 -0.63 28.43
C LYS A 210 -10.62 0.17 29.61
N ASN A 211 -9.89 1.26 29.33
CA ASN A 211 -9.11 2.03 30.33
C ASN A 211 -9.62 3.45 30.58
N LYS A 212 -10.86 3.76 30.25
CA LYS A 212 -11.49 5.03 30.67
C LYS A 212 -12.72 4.67 31.51
N ASN A 213 -12.53 4.67 32.85
CA ASN A 213 -13.63 4.80 33.79
C ASN A 213 -14.22 6.20 33.65
#